data_23065a49de0e6e1fca23a1072ea14c8d
#
_entry.id   23065a49de0e6e1fca23a1072ea14c8d
#
_cell.length_a   1.000
_cell.length_b   1.000
_cell.length_c   1.000
_cell.angle_alpha   90.00
_cell.angle_beta   90.00
_cell.angle_gamma   90.00
#
_symmetry.space_group_name_H-M   'P 1'
#
loop_
_entity.id
_entity.type
_entity.pdbx_description
1 polymer ?
#
loop_
_entity_poly.entity_id
_entity_poly.type
_entity_poly.pdbx_seq_one_letter_code
_entity_poly.pdbx_strand_id
1 'polypeptide(L)'
;MTERLANPFQFLDVERQDPNKRSMESRTEEFVEIYDPFTEETAAEQSHRCLECGNPYCEWKCPVHNLIPNWLKLLSEGRLFEAAELSHQTNTLPEVCGRVCPQDRLCEGACTLHDGFGAVTIGNAEKYITDTALAMGWRPDLSDVIPTGKRVAIVGAGPAGLGCADILARNGVKPVVFDRYPEIGGLLTFGIPQFKLEKQVMERRREVFEGMGIEFRLNTEIGIDIDADDLLEEFDAVFLGMGTYKAMQGGFAGEDLPGVHKALDYLIGNVNEKMGYAQSPEKFIDLKGKTVVVLGGGDTAMDCVRTAVRQQAEQVFCVYRRDEENMPGSRREVQNAREEGVKFLFNRQPISVVDYFGEAGGVKVVETRLGEPGPDGRRRPEHIEGSEQVLEADAVIMAFGFQPSPTEWMADMEIALNDWQGVIAPEHQMFKFQTSNPKVFAGGDMVRGSDLVVTAIWEGRQAAEGILDYLAV
;
A
#
# COMPACT_ATOMS: atom_id res chain seq x y z
N MET A 1 36.17 -2.85 5.44
CA MET A 1 35.95 -3.31 4.04
C MET A 1 35.97 -4.82 4.07
N THR A 2 34.81 -5.43 4.07
CA THR A 2 34.70 -6.89 3.88
C THR A 2 35.01 -7.15 2.42
N GLU A 3 36.17 -7.80 2.16
CA GLU A 3 36.45 -8.32 0.83
C GLU A 3 35.26 -9.19 0.41
N ARG A 4 34.60 -8.88 -0.69
CA ARG A 4 33.61 -9.76 -1.28
C ARG A 4 34.30 -11.10 -1.55
N LEU A 5 33.91 -12.09 -0.82
CA LEU A 5 34.32 -13.45 -1.14
C LEU A 5 33.80 -13.74 -2.55
N ALA A 6 34.68 -14.01 -3.50
CA ALA A 6 34.31 -14.40 -4.87
C ALA A 6 33.73 -15.83 -4.86
N ASN A 7 32.66 -16.03 -4.06
CA ASN A 7 31.97 -17.29 -3.92
C ASN A 7 30.55 -17.20 -4.48
N PRO A 8 30.31 -17.65 -5.73
CA PRO A 8 28.98 -17.65 -6.33
C PRO A 8 28.01 -18.61 -5.61
N PHE A 9 28.49 -19.41 -4.66
CA PHE A 9 27.72 -20.37 -3.88
C PHE A 9 27.52 -19.92 -2.43
N GLN A 10 27.67 -18.63 -2.14
CA GLN A 10 27.50 -18.05 -0.80
C GLN A 10 26.15 -18.43 -0.15
N PHE A 11 25.11 -18.61 -0.94
CA PHE A 11 23.79 -19.04 -0.47
C PHE A 11 23.77 -20.46 0.13
N LEU A 12 24.82 -21.29 -0.08
CA LEU A 12 24.98 -22.59 0.55
C LEU A 12 25.61 -22.47 1.95
N ASP A 13 26.40 -21.42 2.17
CA ASP A 13 27.15 -21.21 3.42
C ASP A 13 26.38 -20.29 4.38
N VAL A 14 25.53 -19.38 3.82
CA VAL A 14 24.72 -18.43 4.57
C VAL A 14 23.23 -18.71 4.32
N GLU A 15 22.55 -19.17 5.35
CA GLU A 15 21.10 -19.39 5.29
C GLU A 15 20.33 -18.07 5.21
N ARG A 16 19.08 -18.13 4.69
CA ARG A 16 18.17 -16.98 4.75
C ARG A 16 17.90 -16.62 6.21
N GLN A 17 18.10 -15.35 6.53
CA GLN A 17 17.78 -14.78 7.83
C GLN A 17 16.75 -13.67 7.66
N ASP A 18 15.55 -13.89 8.16
CA ASP A 18 14.53 -12.84 8.28
C ASP A 18 14.85 -11.95 9.51
N PRO A 19 14.40 -10.68 9.52
CA PRO A 19 14.60 -9.82 10.67
C PRO A 19 13.88 -10.37 11.91
N ASN A 20 14.47 -10.14 13.07
CA ASN A 20 13.84 -10.52 14.33
C ASN A 20 12.52 -9.78 14.51
N LYS A 21 11.54 -10.49 15.08
CA LYS A 21 10.30 -9.86 15.53
C LYS A 21 10.46 -9.35 16.96
N ARG A 22 9.89 -8.19 17.26
CA ARG A 22 9.80 -7.68 18.64
C ARG A 22 9.06 -8.64 19.54
N SER A 23 9.16 -8.44 20.85
CA SER A 23 8.45 -9.27 21.85
C SER A 23 6.94 -9.30 21.57
N MET A 24 6.28 -10.36 22.05
CA MET A 24 4.83 -10.48 21.86
C MET A 24 4.07 -9.34 22.57
N GLU A 25 4.54 -8.91 23.73
CA GLU A 25 4.00 -7.76 24.47
C GLU A 25 4.02 -6.49 23.60
N SER A 26 5.18 -6.13 23.02
CA SER A 26 5.27 -4.97 22.11
C SER A 26 4.35 -5.12 20.90
N ARG A 27 4.27 -6.33 20.33
CA ARG A 27 3.45 -6.61 19.13
C ARG A 27 1.94 -6.59 19.38
N THR A 28 1.49 -6.69 20.61
CA THR A 28 0.07 -6.68 20.95
C THR A 28 -0.39 -5.41 21.67
N GLU A 29 0.53 -4.55 22.09
CA GLU A 29 0.21 -3.35 22.85
C GLU A 29 0.67 -2.06 22.16
N GLU A 30 1.78 -2.11 21.39
CA GLU A 30 2.41 -0.92 20.82
C GLU A 30 2.11 -0.77 19.33
N PHE A 31 2.00 0.49 18.89
CA PHE A 31 1.84 0.86 17.49
C PHE A 31 3.20 1.21 16.86
N VAL A 32 4.17 0.30 16.94
CA VAL A 32 5.51 0.41 16.36
C VAL A 32 5.79 -0.72 15.38
N GLU A 33 6.68 -0.52 14.42
CA GLU A 33 7.05 -1.61 13.48
C GLU A 33 7.51 -2.85 14.24
N ILE A 34 7.00 -4.01 13.83
CA ILE A 34 7.22 -5.28 14.55
C ILE A 34 8.54 -5.98 14.20
N TYR A 35 9.20 -5.56 13.12
CA TYR A 35 10.47 -6.13 12.67
C TYR A 35 11.63 -5.21 12.98
N ASP A 36 12.65 -5.75 13.65
CA ASP A 36 13.89 -5.02 13.87
C ASP A 36 14.61 -4.74 12.54
N PRO A 37 15.30 -3.60 12.40
CA PRO A 37 16.11 -3.34 11.20
C PRO A 37 17.28 -4.31 11.12
N PHE A 38 17.76 -4.60 9.93
CA PHE A 38 19.04 -5.30 9.74
C PHE A 38 20.20 -4.44 10.25
N THR A 39 21.22 -5.13 10.75
CA THR A 39 22.53 -4.51 10.94
C THR A 39 23.26 -4.40 9.59
N GLU A 40 24.30 -3.58 9.51
CA GLU A 40 25.15 -3.48 8.32
C GLU A 40 25.69 -4.85 7.89
N GLU A 41 26.17 -5.65 8.85
CA GLU A 41 26.68 -6.98 8.60
C GLU A 41 25.61 -7.91 8.04
N THR A 42 24.45 -7.99 8.70
CA THR A 42 23.33 -8.83 8.25
C THR A 42 22.83 -8.40 6.88
N ALA A 43 22.71 -7.09 6.63
CA ALA A 43 22.27 -6.58 5.33
C ALA A 43 23.26 -6.96 4.21
N ALA A 44 24.56 -6.85 4.44
CA ALA A 44 25.58 -7.23 3.49
C ALA A 44 25.60 -8.75 3.22
N GLU A 45 25.55 -9.57 4.28
CA GLU A 45 25.54 -11.05 4.17
C GLU A 45 24.31 -11.55 3.42
N GLN A 46 23.11 -11.07 3.79
CA GLN A 46 21.87 -11.48 3.12
C GLN A 46 21.82 -11.03 1.67
N SER A 47 22.36 -9.86 1.35
CA SER A 47 22.47 -9.38 -0.04
C SER A 47 23.45 -10.19 -0.86
N HIS A 48 24.54 -10.66 -0.24
CA HIS A 48 25.55 -11.51 -0.89
C HIS A 48 25.03 -12.90 -1.29
N ARG A 49 23.87 -13.32 -0.76
CA ARG A 49 23.20 -14.54 -1.23
C ARG A 49 22.68 -14.44 -2.66
N CYS A 50 22.58 -13.23 -3.22
CA CYS A 50 22.11 -13.00 -4.58
C CYS A 50 23.04 -13.63 -5.63
N LEU A 51 22.45 -14.40 -6.55
CA LEU A 51 23.17 -15.06 -7.64
C LEU A 51 23.56 -14.13 -8.78
N GLU A 52 23.15 -12.86 -8.78
CA GLU A 52 23.33 -11.92 -9.90
C GLU A 52 22.85 -12.54 -11.22
N CYS A 53 21.63 -13.07 -11.24
CA CYS A 53 21.06 -13.79 -12.38
C CYS A 53 21.10 -12.94 -13.64
N GLY A 54 21.56 -13.52 -14.76
CA GLY A 54 21.49 -12.86 -16.09
C GLY A 54 20.05 -12.66 -16.57
N ASN A 55 19.11 -13.38 -16.01
CA ASN A 55 17.66 -13.23 -16.20
C ASN A 55 16.98 -13.09 -14.83
N PRO A 56 16.92 -11.87 -14.27
CA PRO A 56 16.49 -11.66 -12.90
C PRO A 56 14.95 -11.67 -12.77
N TYR A 57 14.37 -12.82 -12.50
CA TYR A 57 12.90 -12.96 -12.33
C TYR A 57 12.36 -12.06 -11.22
N CYS A 58 13.13 -11.78 -10.18
CA CYS A 58 12.74 -10.84 -9.12
C CYS A 58 12.50 -9.42 -9.65
N GLU A 59 13.34 -8.94 -10.58
CA GLU A 59 13.17 -7.66 -11.26
C GLU A 59 11.95 -7.67 -12.19
N TRP A 60 11.77 -8.74 -12.98
CA TRP A 60 10.64 -8.85 -13.89
C TRP A 60 9.29 -8.97 -13.17
N LYS A 61 9.29 -9.56 -11.98
CA LYS A 61 8.08 -9.69 -11.17
C LYS A 61 7.74 -8.43 -10.38
N CYS A 62 8.71 -7.53 -10.22
CA CYS A 62 8.50 -6.25 -9.58
C CYS A 62 7.78 -5.29 -10.54
N PRO A 63 6.62 -4.71 -10.17
CA PRO A 63 5.88 -3.80 -11.05
C PRO A 63 6.68 -2.59 -11.54
N VAL A 64 7.62 -2.08 -10.73
CA VAL A 64 8.52 -0.98 -11.13
C VAL A 64 9.82 -1.46 -11.77
N HIS A 65 9.96 -2.76 -12.04
CA HIS A 65 11.17 -3.35 -12.62
C HIS A 65 12.45 -2.90 -11.91
N ASN A 66 12.43 -2.94 -10.58
CA ASN A 66 13.50 -2.44 -9.73
C ASN A 66 14.78 -3.25 -9.94
N LEU A 67 15.92 -2.59 -10.12
CA LEU A 67 17.23 -3.17 -10.45
C LEU A 67 17.83 -3.96 -9.27
N ILE A 68 17.06 -4.97 -8.82
CA ILE A 68 17.27 -5.71 -7.55
C ILE A 68 18.66 -6.35 -7.46
N PRO A 69 19.14 -7.14 -8.43
CA PRO A 69 20.46 -7.75 -8.32
C PRO A 69 21.59 -6.72 -8.22
N ASN A 70 21.43 -5.60 -8.91
CA ASN A 70 22.46 -4.57 -9.00
C ASN A 70 22.65 -3.84 -7.66
N TRP A 71 21.55 -3.38 -7.01
CA TRP A 71 21.69 -2.72 -5.72
C TRP A 71 21.95 -3.71 -4.57
N LEU A 72 21.55 -4.99 -4.65
CA LEU A 72 21.97 -6.03 -3.73
C LEU A 72 23.50 -6.22 -3.78
N LYS A 73 24.07 -6.24 -4.98
CA LYS A 73 25.52 -6.30 -5.16
C LYS A 73 26.22 -5.12 -4.51
N LEU A 74 25.77 -3.90 -4.80
CA LEU A 74 26.32 -2.68 -4.20
C LEU A 74 26.26 -2.72 -2.67
N LEU A 75 25.13 -3.16 -2.10
CA LEU A 75 24.99 -3.33 -0.66
C LEU A 75 25.95 -4.35 -0.09
N SER A 76 26.11 -5.51 -0.73
CA SER A 76 27.06 -6.54 -0.30
C SER A 76 28.53 -6.09 -0.34
N GLU A 77 28.82 -5.07 -1.16
CA GLU A 77 30.13 -4.45 -1.30
C GLU A 77 30.33 -3.24 -0.36
N GLY A 78 29.33 -2.91 0.48
CA GLY A 78 29.38 -1.75 1.39
C GLY A 78 29.18 -0.40 0.69
N ARG A 79 28.70 -0.38 -0.56
CA ARG A 79 28.47 0.80 -1.39
C ARG A 79 27.03 1.31 -1.21
N LEU A 80 26.70 1.71 0.02
CA LEU A 80 25.34 2.01 0.43
C LEU A 80 24.69 3.16 -0.38
N PHE A 81 25.40 4.28 -0.59
CA PHE A 81 24.84 5.44 -1.29
C PHE A 81 24.58 5.17 -2.76
N GLU A 82 25.45 4.39 -3.40
CA GLU A 82 25.24 3.97 -4.79
C GLU A 82 24.08 2.96 -4.91
N ALA A 83 23.90 2.10 -3.90
CA ALA A 83 22.72 1.24 -3.83
C ALA A 83 21.44 2.06 -3.66
N ALA A 84 21.45 3.10 -2.82
CA ALA A 84 20.33 4.02 -2.64
C ALA A 84 20.02 4.78 -3.93
N GLU A 85 21.02 5.33 -4.61
CA GLU A 85 20.85 6.01 -5.88
C GLU A 85 20.20 5.09 -6.92
N LEU A 86 20.72 3.87 -7.06
CA LEU A 86 20.25 2.92 -8.05
C LEU A 86 18.81 2.46 -7.76
N SER A 87 18.46 2.21 -6.49
CA SER A 87 17.09 1.80 -6.13
C SER A 87 16.06 2.89 -6.42
N HIS A 88 16.45 4.18 -6.27
CA HIS A 88 15.58 5.32 -6.54
C HIS A 88 15.42 5.66 -8.04
N GLN A 89 16.25 5.08 -8.92
CA GLN A 89 16.05 5.25 -10.36
C GLN A 89 14.76 4.61 -10.85
N THR A 90 14.38 3.48 -10.27
CA THR A 90 13.19 2.73 -10.70
C THR A 90 12.05 2.76 -9.69
N ASN A 91 12.30 3.02 -8.41
CA ASN A 91 11.31 3.07 -7.35
C ASN A 91 11.31 4.42 -6.63
N THR A 92 10.18 5.08 -6.57
CA THR A 92 10.02 6.37 -5.88
C THR A 92 10.03 6.24 -4.36
N LEU A 93 9.54 5.11 -3.82
CA LEU A 93 9.34 4.85 -2.39
C LEU A 93 9.92 3.49 -1.96
N PRO A 94 11.26 3.27 -2.09
CA PRO A 94 11.85 1.97 -1.78
C PRO A 94 11.65 1.55 -0.31
N GLU A 95 11.72 2.50 0.62
CA GLU A 95 11.51 2.25 2.06
C GLU A 95 10.08 1.78 2.38
N VAL A 96 9.10 2.23 1.60
CA VAL A 96 7.72 1.79 1.71
C VAL A 96 7.56 0.40 1.09
N CYS A 97 8.05 0.19 -0.13
CA CYS A 97 7.97 -1.09 -0.83
C CYS A 97 8.67 -2.21 -0.03
N GLY A 98 9.82 -1.93 0.55
CA GLY A 98 10.54 -2.88 1.40
C GLY A 98 9.76 -3.32 2.65
N ARG A 99 8.79 -2.50 3.10
CA ARG A 99 7.92 -2.78 4.27
C ARG A 99 6.61 -3.45 3.91
N VAL A 100 5.89 -2.93 2.90
CA VAL A 100 4.47 -3.25 2.69
C VAL A 100 4.17 -4.12 1.48
N CYS A 101 5.09 -4.27 0.53
CA CYS A 101 4.89 -5.17 -0.60
C CYS A 101 4.70 -6.62 -0.13
N PRO A 102 3.81 -7.39 -0.77
CA PRO A 102 3.73 -8.84 -0.58
C PRO A 102 4.88 -9.53 -1.33
N GLN A 103 6.10 -9.45 -0.78
CA GLN A 103 7.33 -9.92 -1.42
C GLN A 103 7.26 -11.41 -1.79
N ASP A 104 6.54 -12.22 -1.01
CA ASP A 104 6.30 -13.64 -1.27
C ASP A 104 5.55 -13.92 -2.58
N ARG A 105 4.77 -12.97 -3.08
CA ARG A 105 4.06 -13.02 -4.36
C ARG A 105 4.73 -12.21 -5.47
N LEU A 106 5.72 -11.40 -5.12
CA LEU A 106 6.47 -10.54 -6.03
C LEU A 106 7.94 -10.97 -6.11
N CYS A 107 8.86 -10.06 -5.77
CA CYS A 107 10.30 -10.24 -5.98
C CYS A 107 10.89 -11.46 -5.27
N GLU A 108 10.56 -11.70 -3.99
CA GLU A 108 11.09 -12.84 -3.23
C GLU A 108 10.46 -14.17 -3.71
N GLY A 109 9.14 -14.17 -4.01
CA GLY A 109 8.47 -15.35 -4.58
C GLY A 109 8.99 -15.74 -5.97
N ALA A 110 9.55 -14.77 -6.74
CA ALA A 110 10.15 -15.02 -8.04
C ALA A 110 11.69 -15.21 -7.98
N CYS A 111 12.30 -15.13 -6.80
CA CYS A 111 13.72 -15.33 -6.64
C CYS A 111 14.13 -16.77 -7.02
N THR A 112 15.20 -16.92 -7.80
CA THR A 112 15.72 -18.24 -8.22
C THR A 112 16.05 -19.15 -7.02
N LEU A 113 16.40 -18.58 -5.87
CA LEU A 113 16.67 -19.32 -4.64
C LEU A 113 15.41 -19.68 -3.84
N HIS A 114 14.22 -19.21 -4.25
CA HIS A 114 12.99 -19.39 -3.48
C HIS A 114 12.74 -20.85 -3.12
N ASP A 115 12.81 -21.73 -4.10
CA ASP A 115 12.61 -23.16 -3.92
C ASP A 115 13.91 -23.85 -3.49
N GLY A 116 13.93 -24.38 -2.29
CA GLY A 116 15.01 -25.21 -1.74
C GLY A 116 16.08 -24.50 -0.94
N PHE A 117 16.36 -23.21 -1.20
CA PHE A 117 17.42 -22.46 -0.50
C PHE A 117 16.91 -21.23 0.26
N GLY A 118 15.64 -20.89 0.09
CA GLY A 118 15.05 -19.64 0.58
C GLY A 118 15.50 -18.42 -0.22
N ALA A 119 14.52 -17.61 -0.65
CA ALA A 119 14.78 -16.39 -1.39
C ALA A 119 15.76 -15.45 -0.68
N VAL A 120 16.42 -14.54 -1.40
CA VAL A 120 17.08 -13.40 -0.80
C VAL A 120 16.05 -12.53 -0.09
N THR A 121 16.38 -11.97 1.07
CA THR A 121 15.50 -11.06 1.84
C THR A 121 15.48 -9.67 1.21
N ILE A 122 14.90 -9.60 0.00
CA ILE A 122 14.94 -8.42 -0.89
C ILE A 122 14.29 -7.21 -0.23
N GLY A 123 13.08 -7.38 0.33
CA GLY A 123 12.37 -6.27 0.95
C GLY A 123 13.12 -5.68 2.15
N ASN A 124 13.75 -6.51 2.98
CA ASN A 124 14.50 -6.02 4.13
C ASN A 124 15.83 -5.34 3.72
N ALA A 125 16.46 -5.79 2.64
CA ALA A 125 17.62 -5.12 2.07
C ALA A 125 17.24 -3.76 1.48
N GLU A 126 16.13 -3.66 0.74
CA GLU A 126 15.59 -2.40 0.18
C GLU A 126 15.26 -1.39 1.29
N LYS A 127 14.57 -1.86 2.36
CA LYS A 127 14.30 -1.06 3.57
C LYS A 127 15.61 -0.56 4.20
N TYR A 128 16.58 -1.43 4.41
CA TYR A 128 17.86 -1.08 5.03
C TYR A 128 18.63 -0.04 4.22
N ILE A 129 18.74 -0.24 2.89
CA ILE A 129 19.42 0.70 1.99
C ILE A 129 18.86 2.10 2.16
N THR A 130 17.54 2.25 2.03
CA THR A 130 16.91 3.56 2.01
C THR A 130 16.91 4.23 3.37
N ASP A 131 16.52 3.51 4.43
CA ASP A 131 16.47 4.06 5.79
C ASP A 131 17.84 4.51 6.24
N THR A 132 18.87 3.69 6.01
CA THR A 132 20.22 3.98 6.45
C THR A 132 20.85 5.10 5.63
N ALA A 133 20.70 5.09 4.31
CA ALA A 133 21.24 6.14 3.45
C ALA A 133 20.64 7.51 3.78
N LEU A 134 19.31 7.59 3.95
CA LEU A 134 18.64 8.83 4.35
C LEU A 134 19.05 9.31 5.74
N ALA A 135 19.22 8.40 6.70
CA ALA A 135 19.71 8.72 8.04
C ALA A 135 21.15 9.23 8.03
N MET A 136 21.99 8.74 7.12
CA MET A 136 23.36 9.22 6.91
C MET A 136 23.45 10.49 6.07
N GLY A 137 22.32 11.06 5.67
CA GLY A 137 22.26 12.33 4.94
C GLY A 137 22.32 12.22 3.42
N TRP A 138 22.25 10.99 2.84
CA TRP A 138 22.10 10.86 1.41
C TRP A 138 20.79 11.50 0.92
N ARG A 139 20.86 12.19 -0.20
CA ARG A 139 19.69 12.78 -0.88
C ARG A 139 19.86 12.61 -2.39
N PRO A 140 18.75 12.49 -3.16
CA PRO A 140 18.81 12.51 -4.62
C PRO A 140 19.50 13.79 -5.11
N ASP A 141 20.44 13.65 -6.03
CA ASP A 141 21.14 14.80 -6.63
C ASP A 141 20.37 15.25 -7.90
N LEU A 142 19.89 16.48 -7.87
CA LEU A 142 19.23 17.15 -8.98
C LEU A 142 20.00 18.36 -9.50
N SER A 143 21.27 18.49 -9.18
CA SER A 143 22.11 19.67 -9.54
C SER A 143 22.22 19.89 -11.05
N ASP A 144 22.16 18.81 -11.84
CA ASP A 144 22.23 18.84 -13.29
C ASP A 144 20.86 19.01 -13.97
N VAL A 145 19.76 19.05 -13.21
CA VAL A 145 18.41 19.18 -13.76
C VAL A 145 18.15 20.62 -14.18
N ILE A 146 17.81 20.80 -15.45
CA ILE A 146 17.50 22.12 -16.02
C ILE A 146 16.00 22.39 -15.90
N PRO A 147 15.58 23.46 -15.18
CA PRO A 147 14.16 23.80 -15.07
C PRO A 147 13.55 24.14 -16.44
N THR A 148 12.42 23.51 -16.76
CA THR A 148 11.70 23.73 -18.03
C THR A 148 10.77 24.95 -17.99
N GLY A 149 10.50 25.48 -16.81
CA GLY A 149 9.48 26.50 -16.57
C GLY A 149 8.04 25.97 -16.56
N LYS A 150 7.84 24.68 -16.81
CA LYS A 150 6.52 24.01 -16.80
C LYS A 150 6.10 23.66 -15.37
N ARG A 151 4.77 23.72 -15.12
CA ARG A 151 4.17 23.38 -13.84
C ARG A 151 3.04 22.36 -14.03
N VAL A 152 2.99 21.37 -13.16
CA VAL A 152 1.95 20.33 -13.19
C VAL A 152 1.27 20.28 -11.82
N ALA A 153 -0.07 20.34 -11.81
CA ALA A 153 -0.87 20.07 -10.63
C ALA A 153 -1.04 18.57 -10.44
N ILE A 154 -0.87 18.09 -9.22
CA ILE A 154 -1.08 16.69 -8.85
C ILE A 154 -2.12 16.65 -7.75
N VAL A 155 -3.25 16.02 -7.99
CA VAL A 155 -4.35 15.87 -7.04
C VAL A 155 -4.26 14.50 -6.38
N GLY A 156 -3.88 14.49 -5.10
CA GLY A 156 -3.61 13.31 -4.30
C GLY A 156 -2.13 13.08 -4.04
N ALA A 157 -1.70 13.16 -2.79
CA ALA A 157 -0.34 12.87 -2.32
C ALA A 157 -0.13 11.38 -1.97
N GLY A 158 -0.93 10.48 -2.53
CA GLY A 158 -0.76 9.03 -2.42
C GLY A 158 0.38 8.50 -3.30
N PRO A 159 0.62 7.17 -3.31
CA PRO A 159 1.73 6.56 -4.04
C PRO A 159 1.80 6.94 -5.52
N ALA A 160 0.66 7.02 -6.22
CA ALA A 160 0.60 7.42 -7.63
C ALA A 160 1.01 8.88 -7.81
N GLY A 161 0.45 9.80 -7.01
CA GLY A 161 0.81 11.22 -7.07
C GLY A 161 2.27 11.47 -6.73
N LEU A 162 2.80 10.80 -5.70
CA LEU A 162 4.22 10.90 -5.34
C LEU A 162 5.13 10.33 -6.43
N GLY A 163 4.72 9.21 -7.07
CA GLY A 163 5.42 8.62 -8.21
C GLY A 163 5.49 9.57 -9.41
N CYS A 164 4.38 10.26 -9.70
CA CYS A 164 4.31 11.28 -10.73
C CYS A 164 5.19 12.49 -10.40
N ALA A 165 5.10 13.01 -9.18
CA ALA A 165 5.87 14.18 -8.73
C ALA A 165 7.39 13.95 -8.80
N ASP A 166 7.87 12.77 -8.37
CA ASP A 166 9.28 12.39 -8.40
C ASP A 166 9.85 12.47 -9.83
N ILE A 167 9.17 11.84 -10.80
CA ILE A 167 9.63 11.84 -12.20
C ILE A 167 9.58 13.23 -12.81
N LEU A 168 8.54 14.00 -12.57
CA LEU A 168 8.44 15.37 -13.07
C LEU A 168 9.56 16.25 -12.53
N ALA A 169 9.83 16.20 -11.20
CA ALA A 169 10.92 16.95 -10.59
C ALA A 169 12.28 16.59 -11.16
N ARG A 170 12.57 15.30 -11.37
CA ARG A 170 13.81 14.82 -11.99
C ARG A 170 13.99 15.28 -13.43
N ASN A 171 12.92 15.68 -14.11
CA ASN A 171 12.94 16.19 -15.50
C ASN A 171 12.73 17.71 -15.58
N GLY A 172 12.90 18.44 -14.48
CA GLY A 172 12.86 19.90 -14.46
C GLY A 172 11.47 20.53 -14.58
N VAL A 173 10.43 19.74 -14.48
CA VAL A 173 9.03 20.21 -14.38
C VAL A 173 8.70 20.40 -12.92
N LYS A 174 8.08 21.54 -12.55
CA LYS A 174 7.71 21.83 -11.17
C LYS A 174 6.38 21.17 -10.80
N PRO A 175 6.34 20.12 -9.96
CA PRO A 175 5.10 19.54 -9.46
C PRO A 175 4.58 20.34 -8.26
N VAL A 176 3.25 20.54 -8.21
CA VAL A 176 2.51 21.07 -7.05
C VAL A 176 1.47 20.04 -6.67
N VAL A 177 1.65 19.43 -5.49
CA VAL A 177 0.82 18.32 -5.02
C VAL A 177 -0.21 18.84 -4.02
N PHE A 178 -1.47 18.59 -4.31
CA PHE A 178 -2.61 18.95 -3.46
C PHE A 178 -3.15 17.70 -2.77
N ASP A 179 -3.38 17.77 -1.48
CA ASP A 179 -4.06 16.71 -0.74
C ASP A 179 -4.95 17.28 0.37
N ARG A 180 -6.11 16.67 0.57
CA ARG A 180 -7.06 17.04 1.63
C ARG A 180 -6.55 16.71 3.03
N TYR A 181 -5.62 15.78 3.15
CA TYR A 181 -5.02 15.37 4.42
C TYR A 181 -3.85 16.28 4.82
N PRO A 182 -3.50 16.31 6.12
CA PRO A 182 -2.43 17.16 6.65
C PRO A 182 -1.01 16.63 6.39
N GLU A 183 -0.88 15.41 5.84
CA GLU A 183 0.40 14.77 5.53
C GLU A 183 0.34 14.03 4.21
N ILE A 184 1.50 13.83 3.57
CA ILE A 184 1.63 13.04 2.34
C ILE A 184 1.44 11.54 2.60
N GLY A 185 1.29 10.77 1.54
CA GLY A 185 1.24 9.31 1.56
C GLY A 185 -0.14 8.72 1.32
N GLY A 186 -1.22 9.51 1.45
CA GLY A 186 -2.58 8.97 1.31
C GLY A 186 -2.78 7.79 2.26
N LEU A 187 -3.21 6.62 1.75
CA LEU A 187 -3.42 5.44 2.58
C LEU A 187 -2.13 4.83 3.18
N LEU A 188 -0.94 5.20 2.70
CA LEU A 188 0.32 4.82 3.38
C LEU A 188 0.39 5.45 4.78
N THR A 189 -0.03 6.69 4.89
CA THR A 189 -0.04 7.42 6.16
C THR A 189 -1.30 7.14 6.96
N PHE A 190 -2.47 7.21 6.33
CA PHE A 190 -3.76 7.22 7.04
C PHE A 190 -4.44 5.85 7.09
N GLY A 191 -4.14 4.93 6.16
CA GLY A 191 -4.76 3.60 6.09
C GLY A 191 -3.89 2.49 6.68
N ILE A 192 -2.61 2.42 6.33
CA ILE A 192 -1.69 1.38 6.82
C ILE A 192 -1.32 1.67 8.28
N PRO A 193 -1.46 0.70 9.20
CA PRO A 193 -1.12 0.90 10.61
C PRO A 193 0.38 1.12 10.86
N GLN A 194 0.71 1.85 11.93
CA GLN A 194 2.10 2.15 12.31
C GLN A 194 2.96 0.91 12.56
N PHE A 195 2.37 -0.19 13.01
CA PHE A 195 3.12 -1.45 13.23
C PHE A 195 3.59 -2.14 11.93
N LYS A 196 3.19 -1.61 10.76
CA LYS A 196 3.68 -2.01 9.43
C LYS A 196 4.50 -0.92 8.77
N LEU A 197 4.12 0.35 8.98
CA LEU A 197 4.76 1.52 8.40
C LEU A 197 4.67 2.70 9.38
N GLU A 198 5.74 2.98 10.10
CA GLU A 198 5.82 4.12 11.01
C GLU A 198 5.69 5.44 10.25
N LYS A 199 4.92 6.39 10.79
CA LYS A 199 4.58 7.64 10.06
C LYS A 199 5.76 8.56 9.85
N GLN A 200 6.77 8.48 10.70
CA GLN A 200 8.05 9.18 10.53
C GLN A 200 8.75 8.83 9.20
N VAL A 201 8.48 7.65 8.63
CA VAL A 201 9.00 7.27 7.30
C VAL A 201 8.44 8.21 6.23
N MET A 202 7.14 8.52 6.29
CA MET A 202 6.50 9.43 5.33
C MET A 202 6.87 10.89 5.59
N GLU A 203 6.97 11.31 6.84
CA GLU A 203 7.46 12.66 7.22
C GLU A 203 8.86 12.91 6.65
N ARG A 204 9.79 11.95 6.84
CA ARG A 204 11.14 12.01 6.27
C ARG A 204 11.11 12.02 4.74
N ARG A 205 10.23 11.24 4.12
CA ARG A 205 10.08 11.23 2.66
C ARG A 205 9.58 12.59 2.14
N ARG A 206 8.67 13.25 2.87
CA ARG A 206 8.23 14.61 2.52
C ARG A 206 9.40 15.60 2.52
N GLU A 207 10.24 15.57 3.56
CA GLU A 207 11.45 16.43 3.61
C GLU A 207 12.36 16.20 2.40
N VAL A 208 12.54 14.94 1.98
CA VAL A 208 13.33 14.61 0.79
C VAL A 208 12.71 15.24 -0.46
N PHE A 209 11.41 15.08 -0.65
CA PHE A 209 10.69 15.60 -1.81
C PHE A 209 10.64 17.13 -1.85
N GLU A 210 10.44 17.79 -0.71
CA GLU A 210 10.54 19.25 -0.59
C GLU A 210 11.96 19.71 -0.98
N GLY A 211 12.99 18.99 -0.56
CA GLY A 211 14.39 19.24 -0.96
C GLY A 211 14.63 19.06 -2.47
N MET A 212 13.84 18.24 -3.15
CA MET A 212 13.86 18.08 -4.60
C MET A 212 13.07 19.16 -5.35
N GLY A 213 12.42 20.09 -4.64
CA GLY A 213 11.64 21.19 -5.22
C GLY A 213 10.16 20.86 -5.47
N ILE A 214 9.66 19.72 -4.95
CA ILE A 214 8.23 19.39 -4.99
C ILE A 214 7.49 20.28 -3.97
N GLU A 215 6.44 20.96 -4.42
CA GLU A 215 5.61 21.80 -3.56
C GLU A 215 4.40 21.01 -3.08
N PHE A 216 4.14 20.99 -1.76
CA PHE A 216 2.97 20.36 -1.18
C PHE A 216 1.97 21.39 -0.67
N ARG A 217 0.71 21.30 -1.09
CA ARG A 217 -0.43 22.06 -0.58
C ARG A 217 -1.37 21.07 0.10
N LEU A 218 -1.06 20.78 1.35
CA LEU A 218 -1.83 19.85 2.20
C LEU A 218 -3.02 20.59 2.84
N ASN A 219 -3.97 19.81 3.43
CA ASN A 219 -5.25 20.34 3.92
C ASN A 219 -6.02 21.15 2.84
N THR A 220 -5.91 20.72 1.58
CA THR A 220 -6.52 21.39 0.43
C THR A 220 -7.29 20.37 -0.40
N GLU A 221 -8.60 20.47 -0.41
CA GLU A 221 -9.48 19.57 -1.17
C GLU A 221 -9.95 20.26 -2.46
N ILE A 222 -9.63 19.64 -3.59
CA ILE A 222 -10.05 20.16 -4.90
C ILE A 222 -11.56 19.94 -5.08
N GLY A 223 -12.23 20.98 -5.55
CA GLY A 223 -13.70 21.08 -5.65
C GLY A 223 -14.36 21.61 -4.38
N ILE A 224 -13.59 21.87 -3.29
CA ILE A 224 -14.07 22.51 -2.04
C ILE A 224 -13.26 23.76 -1.74
N ASP A 225 -11.94 23.65 -1.58
CA ASP A 225 -11.04 24.76 -1.24
C ASP A 225 -10.52 25.49 -2.49
N ILE A 226 -10.35 24.77 -3.57
CA ILE A 226 -9.88 25.24 -4.87
C ILE A 226 -10.81 24.66 -5.95
N ASP A 227 -11.25 25.50 -6.86
CA ASP A 227 -12.04 25.05 -8.00
C ASP A 227 -11.19 24.19 -8.95
N ALA A 228 -11.77 23.11 -9.45
CA ALA A 228 -11.03 22.20 -10.33
C ALA A 228 -10.64 22.87 -11.66
N ASP A 229 -11.45 23.80 -12.15
CA ASP A 229 -11.16 24.56 -13.38
C ASP A 229 -9.95 25.47 -13.22
N ASP A 230 -9.69 26.01 -12.01
CA ASP A 230 -8.51 26.82 -11.74
C ASP A 230 -7.20 26.03 -11.99
N LEU A 231 -7.21 24.70 -11.77
CA LEU A 231 -6.07 23.86 -12.07
C LEU A 231 -5.77 23.79 -13.58
N LEU A 232 -6.82 23.79 -14.41
CA LEU A 232 -6.65 23.80 -15.86
C LEU A 232 -6.13 25.15 -16.38
N GLU A 233 -6.43 26.24 -15.70
CA GLU A 233 -5.96 27.58 -16.05
C GLU A 233 -4.52 27.84 -15.59
N GLU A 234 -4.18 27.43 -14.36
CA GLU A 234 -2.91 27.80 -13.73
C GLU A 234 -1.74 26.85 -14.08
N PHE A 235 -2.02 25.60 -14.48
CA PHE A 235 -1.00 24.58 -14.70
C PHE A 235 -0.95 24.13 -16.17
N ASP A 236 0.20 23.67 -16.61
CA ASP A 236 0.40 23.15 -17.98
C ASP A 236 -0.26 21.78 -18.20
N ALA A 237 -0.36 20.97 -17.15
CA ALA A 237 -1.09 19.69 -17.10
C ALA A 237 -1.55 19.40 -15.67
N VAL A 238 -2.49 18.45 -15.55
CA VAL A 238 -3.04 17.98 -14.25
C VAL A 238 -2.92 16.46 -14.19
N PHE A 239 -2.45 15.93 -13.06
CA PHE A 239 -2.47 14.50 -12.76
C PHE A 239 -3.44 14.20 -11.61
N LEU A 240 -4.30 13.21 -11.80
CA LEU A 240 -5.25 12.73 -10.79
C LEU A 240 -4.79 11.39 -10.21
N GLY A 241 -4.49 11.36 -8.92
CA GLY A 241 -4.03 10.18 -8.17
C GLY A 241 -4.78 10.01 -6.85
N MET A 242 -6.11 10.18 -6.86
CA MET A 242 -6.93 10.30 -5.65
C MET A 242 -7.30 8.95 -5.00
N GLY A 243 -6.89 7.82 -5.59
CA GLY A 243 -7.13 6.49 -5.03
C GLY A 243 -8.59 6.04 -5.03
N THR A 244 -8.93 5.11 -4.10
CA THR A 244 -10.28 4.55 -3.91
C THR A 244 -10.63 4.54 -2.43
N TYR A 245 -11.74 5.19 -2.05
CA TYR A 245 -12.16 5.33 -0.66
C TYR A 245 -13.56 4.79 -0.37
N LYS A 246 -14.37 4.50 -1.40
CA LYS A 246 -15.73 4.01 -1.21
C LYS A 246 -15.73 2.53 -0.86
N ALA A 247 -16.11 2.20 0.37
CA ALA A 247 -16.19 0.83 0.83
C ALA A 247 -17.23 0.02 0.03
N MET A 248 -16.89 -1.22 -0.31
CA MET A 248 -17.84 -2.18 -0.87
C MET A 248 -18.77 -2.68 0.22
N GLN A 249 -20.07 -2.78 -0.11
CA GLN A 249 -21.09 -3.36 0.76
C GLN A 249 -21.13 -4.88 0.63
N GLY A 250 -21.57 -5.57 1.67
CA GLY A 250 -21.80 -7.01 1.66
C GLY A 250 -23.13 -7.40 1.01
N GLY A 251 -24.11 -6.49 1.02
CA GLY A 251 -25.46 -6.70 0.47
C GLY A 251 -26.36 -7.54 1.37
N PHE A 252 -26.14 -7.53 2.67
CA PHE A 252 -26.93 -8.26 3.65
C PHE A 252 -27.57 -7.34 4.71
N ALA A 253 -28.59 -7.80 5.41
CA ALA A 253 -29.32 -7.00 6.38
C ALA A 253 -28.44 -6.62 7.59
N GLY A 254 -28.63 -5.40 8.09
CA GLY A 254 -27.98 -4.89 9.32
C GLY A 254 -26.61 -4.25 9.11
N GLU A 255 -26.15 -4.04 7.88
CA GLU A 255 -24.85 -3.38 7.59
C GLU A 255 -24.79 -1.93 8.09
N ASP A 256 -25.92 -1.28 8.26
CA ASP A 256 -26.03 0.12 8.69
C ASP A 256 -26.28 0.27 10.19
N LEU A 257 -26.31 -0.83 10.95
CA LEU A 257 -26.51 -0.77 12.40
C LEU A 257 -25.34 -0.07 13.09
N PRO A 258 -25.60 0.74 14.14
CA PRO A 258 -24.56 1.17 15.07
C PRO A 258 -23.72 -0.01 15.55
N GLY A 259 -22.40 0.15 15.61
CA GLY A 259 -21.46 -0.94 15.91
C GLY A 259 -20.95 -1.68 14.67
N VAL A 260 -21.49 -1.41 13.48
CA VAL A 260 -20.92 -1.85 12.19
C VAL A 260 -20.06 -0.73 11.62
N HIS A 261 -18.82 -1.03 11.31
CA HIS A 261 -17.83 -0.06 10.88
C HIS A 261 -17.21 -0.44 9.52
N LYS A 262 -16.89 0.56 8.71
CA LYS A 262 -16.09 0.36 7.50
C LYS A 262 -14.61 0.30 7.88
N ALA A 263 -13.85 -0.55 7.20
CA ALA A 263 -12.45 -0.78 7.51
C ALA A 263 -11.59 0.50 7.44
N LEU A 264 -11.77 1.35 6.39
CA LEU A 264 -10.99 2.58 6.29
C LEU A 264 -11.35 3.59 7.37
N ASP A 265 -12.65 3.79 7.65
CA ASP A 265 -13.08 4.72 8.70
C ASP A 265 -12.46 4.33 10.05
N TYR A 266 -12.41 3.02 10.34
CA TYR A 266 -11.77 2.47 11.52
C TYR A 266 -10.25 2.71 11.54
N LEU A 267 -9.54 2.38 10.46
CA LEU A 267 -8.09 2.50 10.39
C LEU A 267 -7.64 3.97 10.39
N ILE A 268 -8.30 4.81 9.60
CA ILE A 268 -7.99 6.25 9.52
C ILE A 268 -8.28 6.92 10.87
N GLY A 269 -9.43 6.64 11.48
CA GLY A 269 -9.77 7.16 12.80
C GLY A 269 -8.74 6.77 13.87
N ASN A 270 -8.23 5.54 13.84
CA ASN A 270 -7.16 5.09 14.74
C ASN A 270 -5.83 5.83 14.50
N VAL A 271 -5.44 6.02 13.23
CA VAL A 271 -4.22 6.77 12.91
C VAL A 271 -4.35 8.23 13.35
N ASN A 272 -5.48 8.86 13.06
CA ASN A 272 -5.73 10.27 13.43
C ASN A 272 -5.64 10.49 14.94
N GLU A 273 -6.21 9.57 15.74
CA GLU A 273 -6.10 9.60 17.21
C GLU A 273 -4.64 9.49 17.65
N LYS A 274 -3.88 8.55 17.09
CA LYS A 274 -2.47 8.32 17.47
C LYS A 274 -1.54 9.46 17.04
N MET A 275 -1.85 10.13 15.93
CA MET A 275 -1.06 11.23 15.38
C MET A 275 -1.54 12.62 15.83
N GLY A 276 -2.67 12.70 16.52
CA GLY A 276 -3.24 13.97 16.97
C GLY A 276 -3.88 14.82 15.86
N TYR A 277 -4.33 14.20 14.76
CA TYR A 277 -5.02 14.87 13.66
C TYR A 277 -6.51 15.06 13.97
N ALA A 278 -6.84 16.03 14.81
CA ALA A 278 -8.19 16.21 15.36
C ALA A 278 -9.26 16.67 14.34
N GLN A 279 -8.86 17.15 13.16
CA GLN A 279 -9.77 17.74 12.16
C GLN A 279 -10.29 16.75 11.12
N SER A 280 -9.84 15.50 11.13
CA SER A 280 -10.31 14.48 10.20
C SER A 280 -11.78 14.11 10.44
N PRO A 281 -12.56 13.86 9.38
CA PRO A 281 -13.94 13.39 9.49
C PRO A 281 -14.06 12.00 10.13
N GLU A 282 -13.07 11.14 9.95
CA GLU A 282 -13.06 9.80 10.51
C GLU A 282 -12.75 9.86 12.01
N LYS A 283 -13.71 9.39 12.81
CA LYS A 283 -13.61 9.40 14.28
C LYS A 283 -12.90 8.16 14.79
N PHE A 284 -12.19 8.30 15.90
CA PHE A 284 -11.64 7.17 16.62
C PHE A 284 -12.75 6.23 17.09
N ILE A 285 -12.59 4.93 16.79
CA ILE A 285 -13.50 3.86 17.22
C ILE A 285 -12.77 3.05 18.28
N ASP A 286 -13.20 3.16 19.53
CA ASP A 286 -12.62 2.43 20.67
C ASP A 286 -13.18 1.01 20.74
N LEU A 287 -12.30 0.03 20.58
CA LEU A 287 -12.63 -1.40 20.64
C LEU A 287 -12.09 -2.08 21.92
N LYS A 288 -11.59 -1.32 22.89
CA LYS A 288 -11.06 -1.87 24.13
C LYS A 288 -12.12 -2.70 24.88
N GLY A 289 -11.75 -3.93 25.24
CA GLY A 289 -12.61 -4.86 25.98
C GLY A 289 -13.80 -5.41 25.19
N LYS A 290 -13.86 -5.16 23.87
CA LYS A 290 -14.94 -5.63 22.98
C LYS A 290 -14.59 -6.94 22.29
N THR A 291 -15.61 -7.72 21.98
CA THR A 291 -15.54 -8.82 21.01
C THR A 291 -15.72 -8.23 19.61
N VAL A 292 -14.73 -8.40 18.75
CA VAL A 292 -14.66 -7.80 17.42
C VAL A 292 -14.69 -8.87 16.34
N VAL A 293 -15.58 -8.72 15.37
CA VAL A 293 -15.64 -9.57 14.18
C VAL A 293 -15.25 -8.74 12.95
N VAL A 294 -14.15 -9.11 12.28
CA VAL A 294 -13.73 -8.52 11.01
C VAL A 294 -14.12 -9.43 9.86
N LEU A 295 -14.89 -8.89 8.92
CA LEU A 295 -15.41 -9.59 7.76
C LEU A 295 -14.53 -9.30 6.55
N GLY A 296 -13.78 -10.29 6.09
CA GLY A 296 -12.88 -10.16 4.95
C GLY A 296 -11.59 -10.95 5.12
N GLY A 297 -10.79 -11.07 4.08
CA GLY A 297 -9.55 -11.87 4.08
C GLY A 297 -8.37 -11.21 3.37
N GLY A 298 -8.46 -9.93 3.02
CA GLY A 298 -7.38 -9.16 2.41
C GLY A 298 -6.44 -8.51 3.42
N ASP A 299 -5.42 -7.82 2.94
CA ASP A 299 -4.44 -7.12 3.79
C ASP A 299 -5.13 -6.05 4.68
N THR A 300 -6.17 -5.39 4.18
CA THR A 300 -6.99 -4.45 5.00
C THR A 300 -7.65 -5.15 6.19
N ALA A 301 -8.15 -6.39 6.01
CA ALA A 301 -8.70 -7.16 7.13
C ALA A 301 -7.61 -7.50 8.15
N MET A 302 -6.39 -7.84 7.69
CA MET A 302 -5.25 -8.07 8.59
C MET A 302 -4.87 -6.81 9.36
N ASP A 303 -4.91 -5.67 8.72
CA ASP A 303 -4.67 -4.38 9.37
C ASP A 303 -5.73 -4.08 10.46
N CYS A 304 -7.01 -4.36 10.18
CA CYS A 304 -8.10 -4.18 11.14
C CYS A 304 -7.99 -5.11 12.35
N VAL A 305 -7.79 -6.42 12.15
CA VAL A 305 -7.71 -7.38 13.27
C VAL A 305 -6.49 -7.09 14.16
N ARG A 306 -5.35 -6.76 13.57
CA ARG A 306 -4.13 -6.46 14.32
C ARG A 306 -4.21 -5.11 15.04
N THR A 307 -4.93 -4.14 14.48
CA THR A 307 -5.23 -2.87 15.15
C THR A 307 -6.16 -3.11 16.35
N ALA A 308 -7.19 -3.94 16.21
CA ALA A 308 -8.11 -4.28 17.30
C ALA A 308 -7.40 -4.99 18.47
N VAL A 309 -6.44 -5.89 18.17
CA VAL A 309 -5.59 -6.51 19.21
C VAL A 309 -4.84 -5.43 19.99
N ARG A 310 -4.19 -4.46 19.31
CA ARG A 310 -3.44 -3.37 19.95
C ARG A 310 -4.32 -2.37 20.71
N GLN A 311 -5.58 -2.27 20.34
CA GLN A 311 -6.57 -1.53 21.13
C GLN A 311 -7.06 -2.31 22.36
N GLN A 312 -6.51 -3.51 22.63
CA GLN A 312 -6.89 -4.37 23.76
C GLN A 312 -8.35 -4.85 23.67
N ALA A 313 -8.82 -5.19 22.47
CA ALA A 313 -10.07 -5.93 22.30
C ALA A 313 -10.00 -7.26 23.05
N GLU A 314 -11.11 -7.70 23.66
CA GLU A 314 -11.16 -8.95 24.44
C GLU A 314 -11.00 -10.18 23.55
N GLN A 315 -11.67 -10.17 22.39
CA GLN A 315 -11.56 -11.21 21.39
C GLN A 315 -11.61 -10.59 19.99
N VAL A 316 -10.79 -11.12 19.07
CA VAL A 316 -10.76 -10.67 17.67
C VAL A 316 -10.92 -11.87 16.76
N PHE A 317 -11.95 -11.85 15.93
CA PHE A 317 -12.22 -12.87 14.91
C PHE A 317 -12.03 -12.30 13.51
N CYS A 318 -11.36 -13.06 12.66
CA CYS A 318 -11.31 -12.82 11.23
C CYS A 318 -12.19 -13.86 10.51
N VAL A 319 -13.26 -13.41 9.87
CA VAL A 319 -14.24 -14.27 9.19
C VAL A 319 -14.04 -14.17 7.69
N TYR A 320 -13.71 -15.30 7.06
CA TYR A 320 -13.45 -15.37 5.64
C TYR A 320 -14.25 -16.47 4.93
N ARG A 321 -14.85 -16.11 3.80
CA ARG A 321 -15.79 -16.99 3.06
C ARG A 321 -15.17 -18.14 2.28
N ARG A 322 -13.84 -18.23 2.23
CA ARG A 322 -13.09 -19.35 1.61
C ARG A 322 -12.15 -19.97 2.64
N ASP A 323 -11.38 -20.96 2.19
CA ASP A 323 -10.31 -21.56 2.95
C ASP A 323 -9.07 -20.63 3.05
N GLU A 324 -8.11 -21.06 3.85
CA GLU A 324 -6.85 -20.31 4.08
C GLU A 324 -6.01 -20.18 2.81
N GLU A 325 -5.98 -21.22 1.96
CA GLU A 325 -5.16 -21.23 0.74
C GLU A 325 -5.61 -20.15 -0.26
N ASN A 326 -6.92 -19.88 -0.28
CA ASN A 326 -7.55 -18.88 -1.15
C ASN A 326 -7.64 -17.48 -0.51
N MET A 327 -7.00 -17.28 0.65
CA MET A 327 -7.00 -15.99 1.34
C MET A 327 -6.13 -14.99 0.57
N PRO A 328 -6.65 -13.78 0.18
CA PRO A 328 -5.88 -12.81 -0.59
C PRO A 328 -4.86 -12.02 0.23
N GLY A 329 -4.96 -12.03 1.56
CA GLY A 329 -3.99 -11.39 2.44
C GLY A 329 -2.60 -12.01 2.35
N SER A 330 -1.56 -11.20 2.55
CA SER A 330 -0.18 -11.66 2.61
C SER A 330 -0.02 -12.76 3.67
N ARG A 331 0.63 -13.86 3.30
CA ARG A 331 0.85 -14.99 4.22
C ARG A 331 1.58 -14.54 5.48
N ARG A 332 2.52 -13.61 5.35
CA ARG A 332 3.26 -13.01 6.46
C ARG A 332 2.32 -12.27 7.42
N GLU A 333 1.37 -11.49 6.90
CA GLU A 333 0.42 -10.74 7.72
C GLU A 333 -0.60 -11.66 8.41
N VAL A 334 -1.08 -12.69 7.72
CA VAL A 334 -1.96 -13.73 8.30
C VAL A 334 -1.24 -14.44 9.45
N GLN A 335 0.03 -14.80 9.26
CA GLN A 335 0.83 -15.44 10.31
C GLN A 335 1.05 -14.50 11.51
N ASN A 336 1.38 -13.22 11.25
CA ASN A 336 1.52 -12.23 12.31
C ASN A 336 0.24 -12.05 13.12
N ALA A 337 -0.92 -11.95 12.45
CA ALA A 337 -2.21 -11.84 13.10
C ALA A 337 -2.52 -13.08 13.98
N ARG A 338 -2.22 -14.28 13.47
CA ARG A 338 -2.40 -15.53 14.23
C ARG A 338 -1.52 -15.58 15.47
N GLU A 339 -0.25 -15.22 15.36
CA GLU A 339 0.68 -15.12 16.48
C GLU A 339 0.20 -14.10 17.52
N GLU A 340 -0.38 -12.98 17.09
CA GLU A 340 -0.93 -11.92 17.94
C GLU A 340 -2.30 -12.28 18.56
N GLY A 341 -2.80 -13.51 18.37
CA GLY A 341 -3.97 -14.05 19.05
C GLY A 341 -5.30 -13.93 18.29
N VAL A 342 -5.28 -13.48 17.03
CA VAL A 342 -6.49 -13.42 16.19
C VAL A 342 -7.01 -14.83 15.88
N LYS A 343 -8.32 -15.03 16.04
CA LYS A 343 -9.00 -16.28 15.72
C LYS A 343 -9.55 -16.23 14.30
N PHE A 344 -9.09 -17.13 13.43
CA PHE A 344 -9.54 -17.23 12.04
C PHE A 344 -10.70 -18.23 11.90
N LEU A 345 -11.78 -17.80 11.27
CA LEU A 345 -12.94 -18.61 10.91
C LEU A 345 -13.06 -18.67 9.40
N PHE A 346 -12.46 -19.69 8.80
CA PHE A 346 -12.53 -19.95 7.38
C PHE A 346 -13.82 -20.61 6.96
N ASN A 347 -14.15 -20.53 5.67
CA ASN A 347 -15.37 -21.09 5.11
C ASN A 347 -16.63 -20.61 5.86
N ARG A 348 -16.68 -19.31 6.17
CA ARG A 348 -17.82 -18.67 6.82
C ARG A 348 -18.18 -17.38 6.06
N GLN A 349 -19.40 -17.35 5.54
CA GLN A 349 -19.93 -16.16 4.86
C GLN A 349 -20.96 -15.46 5.73
N PRO A 350 -20.83 -14.14 5.94
CA PRO A 350 -21.85 -13.36 6.63
C PRO A 350 -23.12 -13.29 5.78
N ILE A 351 -24.27 -13.40 6.42
CA ILE A 351 -25.60 -13.30 5.81
C ILE A 351 -26.50 -12.24 6.43
N SER A 352 -26.19 -11.79 7.67
CA SER A 352 -26.79 -10.61 8.30
C SER A 352 -26.00 -10.20 9.54
N VAL A 353 -26.10 -8.93 9.92
CA VAL A 353 -25.76 -8.50 11.28
C VAL A 353 -27.00 -8.65 12.15
N VAL A 354 -26.82 -9.16 13.36
CA VAL A 354 -27.90 -9.37 14.32
C VAL A 354 -28.15 -8.06 15.04
N ASP A 355 -29.40 -7.57 14.96
CA ASP A 355 -29.86 -6.41 15.70
C ASP A 355 -30.12 -6.80 17.16
N TYR A 356 -29.45 -6.10 18.08
CA TYR A 356 -29.65 -6.19 19.49
C TYR A 356 -29.99 -4.81 20.05
N PHE A 357 -31.31 -4.54 20.23
CA PHE A 357 -31.82 -3.25 20.68
C PHE A 357 -31.38 -2.03 19.85
N GLY A 358 -31.24 -2.20 18.55
CA GLY A 358 -30.87 -1.12 17.63
C GLY A 358 -29.36 -0.96 17.41
N GLU A 359 -28.55 -1.88 17.94
CA GLU A 359 -27.10 -1.94 17.76
C GLU A 359 -26.67 -3.33 17.25
N ALA A 360 -25.45 -3.44 16.74
CA ALA A 360 -24.89 -4.72 16.33
C ALA A 360 -24.60 -5.59 17.56
N GLY A 361 -25.23 -6.77 17.66
CA GLY A 361 -25.00 -7.75 18.72
C GLY A 361 -24.35 -9.03 18.22
N GLY A 362 -23.99 -9.10 16.95
CA GLY A 362 -23.31 -10.26 16.36
C GLY A 362 -23.47 -10.34 14.86
N VAL A 363 -22.86 -11.37 14.26
CA VAL A 363 -22.95 -11.66 12.83
C VAL A 363 -23.51 -13.06 12.65
N LYS A 364 -24.60 -13.19 11.90
CA LYS A 364 -25.09 -14.47 11.44
C LYS A 364 -24.27 -14.90 10.21
N VAL A 365 -23.62 -16.03 10.30
CA VAL A 365 -22.79 -16.62 9.24
C VAL A 365 -23.33 -17.97 8.83
N VAL A 366 -23.00 -18.40 7.61
CA VAL A 366 -23.28 -19.71 7.06
C VAL A 366 -21.98 -20.38 6.64
N GLU A 367 -21.88 -21.69 6.81
CA GLU A 367 -20.73 -22.43 6.28
C GLU A 367 -20.73 -22.43 4.76
N THR A 368 -19.52 -22.39 4.18
CA THR A 368 -19.34 -22.44 2.72
C THR A 368 -18.41 -23.56 2.33
N ARG A 369 -18.58 -24.05 1.11
CA ARG A 369 -17.63 -24.90 0.41
C ARG A 369 -17.28 -24.26 -0.93
N LEU A 370 -16.11 -24.56 -1.47
CA LEU A 370 -15.76 -24.14 -2.83
C LEU A 370 -16.56 -24.95 -3.85
N GLY A 371 -17.33 -24.26 -4.67
CA GLY A 371 -18.06 -24.84 -5.78
C GLY A 371 -17.15 -25.23 -6.95
N GLU A 372 -17.74 -25.65 -8.05
CA GLU A 372 -17.02 -25.95 -9.29
C GLU A 372 -16.43 -24.65 -9.89
N PRO A 373 -15.31 -24.74 -10.65
CA PRO A 373 -14.73 -23.59 -11.33
C PRO A 373 -15.74 -22.94 -12.29
N GLY A 374 -15.95 -21.64 -12.17
CA GLY A 374 -16.75 -20.86 -13.12
C GLY A 374 -16.03 -20.67 -14.47
N PRO A 375 -16.65 -19.99 -15.45
CA PRO A 375 -16.05 -19.73 -16.76
C PRO A 375 -14.73 -18.93 -16.68
N ASP A 376 -14.54 -18.18 -15.58
CA ASP A 376 -13.34 -17.42 -15.25
C ASP A 376 -12.29 -18.25 -14.49
N GLY A 377 -12.49 -19.56 -14.35
CA GLY A 377 -11.65 -20.47 -13.59
C GLY A 377 -11.73 -20.32 -12.08
N ARG A 378 -12.53 -19.38 -11.55
CA ARG A 378 -12.65 -19.11 -10.11
C ARG A 378 -13.71 -20.01 -9.50
N ARG A 379 -13.36 -20.64 -8.37
CA ARG A 379 -14.32 -21.36 -7.55
C ARG A 379 -15.04 -20.38 -6.63
N ARG A 380 -16.35 -20.31 -6.75
CA ARG A 380 -17.19 -19.45 -5.89
C ARG A 380 -17.64 -20.23 -4.65
N PRO A 381 -17.72 -19.57 -3.48
CA PRO A 381 -18.25 -20.24 -2.28
C PRO A 381 -19.76 -20.52 -2.46
N GLU A 382 -20.17 -21.74 -2.12
CA GLU A 382 -21.55 -22.18 -2.05
C GLU A 382 -21.94 -22.36 -0.59
N HIS A 383 -23.17 -21.96 -0.21
CA HIS A 383 -23.67 -22.11 1.15
C HIS A 383 -24.00 -23.58 1.46
N ILE A 384 -23.73 -23.99 2.68
CA ILE A 384 -24.18 -25.27 3.23
C ILE A 384 -25.45 -24.99 4.04
N GLU A 385 -26.59 -25.47 3.53
CA GLU A 385 -27.89 -25.27 4.18
C GLU A 385 -27.93 -25.88 5.59
N GLY A 386 -28.54 -25.17 6.53
CA GLY A 386 -28.69 -25.62 7.92
C GLY A 386 -27.43 -25.47 8.78
N SER A 387 -26.39 -24.78 8.27
CA SER A 387 -25.14 -24.52 9.00
C SER A 387 -25.06 -23.12 9.59
N GLU A 388 -26.17 -22.38 9.61
CA GLU A 388 -26.23 -21.03 10.11
C GLU A 388 -25.89 -21.00 11.60
N GLN A 389 -25.03 -20.06 11.98
CA GLN A 389 -24.67 -19.79 13.36
C GLN A 389 -24.52 -18.28 13.59
N VAL A 390 -24.69 -17.85 14.84
CA VAL A 390 -24.45 -16.46 15.24
C VAL A 390 -23.12 -16.40 15.97
N LEU A 391 -22.27 -15.49 15.50
CA LEU A 391 -21.06 -15.08 16.20
C LEU A 391 -21.40 -13.81 16.98
N GLU A 392 -21.39 -13.88 18.30
CA GLU A 392 -21.60 -12.71 19.16
C GLU A 392 -20.48 -11.70 18.94
N ALA A 393 -20.80 -10.42 18.84
CA ALA A 393 -19.84 -9.34 18.64
C ALA A 393 -20.41 -8.00 19.13
N ASP A 394 -19.57 -7.21 19.80
CA ASP A 394 -19.85 -5.83 20.18
C ASP A 394 -19.51 -4.85 19.07
N ALA A 395 -18.69 -5.27 18.11
CA ALA A 395 -18.33 -4.49 16.92
C ALA A 395 -18.06 -5.39 15.72
N VAL A 396 -18.50 -4.93 14.55
CA VAL A 396 -18.30 -5.61 13.27
C VAL A 396 -17.55 -4.66 12.34
N ILE A 397 -16.46 -5.12 11.71
CA ILE A 397 -15.69 -4.34 10.74
C ILE A 397 -15.80 -4.99 9.38
N MET A 398 -16.33 -4.26 8.39
CA MET A 398 -16.44 -4.73 7.00
C MET A 398 -15.20 -4.36 6.20
N ALA A 399 -14.46 -5.37 5.75
CA ALA A 399 -13.22 -5.24 4.98
C ALA A 399 -13.32 -5.98 3.63
N PHE A 400 -14.36 -5.65 2.84
CA PHE A 400 -14.66 -6.29 1.55
C PHE A 400 -13.94 -5.68 0.35
N GLY A 401 -13.14 -4.63 0.57
CA GLY A 401 -12.45 -3.86 -0.45
C GLY A 401 -13.12 -2.54 -0.77
N PHE A 402 -12.60 -1.88 -1.80
CA PHE A 402 -12.98 -0.51 -2.15
C PHE A 402 -13.25 -0.41 -3.64
N GLN A 403 -14.01 0.61 -4.02
CA GLN A 403 -14.31 0.94 -5.40
C GLN A 403 -14.04 2.43 -5.65
N PRO A 404 -13.83 2.83 -6.91
CA PRO A 404 -13.68 4.23 -7.27
C PRO A 404 -14.86 5.09 -6.80
N SER A 405 -14.54 6.32 -6.44
CA SER A 405 -15.53 7.32 -6.01
C SER A 405 -15.25 8.65 -6.71
N PRO A 406 -15.61 8.77 -8.01
CA PRO A 406 -15.37 9.99 -8.76
C PRO A 406 -16.14 11.15 -8.12
N THR A 407 -15.54 12.32 -8.16
CA THR A 407 -16.12 13.58 -7.68
C THR A 407 -16.95 14.25 -8.79
N GLU A 408 -17.93 15.09 -8.42
CA GLU A 408 -18.84 15.74 -9.39
C GLU A 408 -18.08 16.61 -10.40
N TRP A 409 -17.05 17.35 -9.96
CA TRP A 409 -16.27 18.22 -10.84
C TRP A 409 -15.51 17.47 -11.97
N MET A 410 -15.34 16.14 -11.87
CA MET A 410 -14.76 15.36 -12.98
C MET A 410 -15.64 15.37 -14.23
N ALA A 411 -16.97 15.47 -14.05
CA ALA A 411 -17.88 15.59 -15.18
C ALA A 411 -17.74 16.97 -15.87
N ASP A 412 -17.51 18.02 -15.10
CA ASP A 412 -17.29 19.38 -15.63
C ASP A 412 -15.96 19.44 -16.42
N MET A 413 -14.94 18.71 -15.97
CA MET A 413 -13.69 18.54 -16.71
C MET A 413 -13.78 17.57 -17.92
N GLU A 414 -14.94 17.06 -18.25
CA GLU A 414 -15.17 16.09 -19.35
C GLU A 414 -14.35 14.78 -19.21
N ILE A 415 -14.11 14.32 -17.98
CA ILE A 415 -13.36 13.09 -17.70
C ILE A 415 -14.29 11.89 -17.84
N ALA A 416 -13.98 11.00 -18.79
CA ALA A 416 -14.75 9.79 -19.03
C ALA A 416 -14.47 8.73 -17.95
N LEU A 417 -15.55 8.06 -17.52
CA LEU A 417 -15.51 6.96 -16.56
C LEU A 417 -15.95 5.65 -17.24
N ASN A 418 -15.42 4.55 -16.75
CA ASN A 418 -15.86 3.21 -17.15
C ASN A 418 -17.12 2.77 -16.38
N ASP A 419 -17.65 1.57 -16.71
CA ASP A 419 -18.84 1.02 -16.07
C ASP A 419 -18.72 0.85 -14.55
N TRP A 420 -17.52 0.82 -14.02
CA TRP A 420 -17.21 0.67 -12.58
C TRP A 420 -16.85 2.00 -11.91
N GLN A 421 -17.11 3.10 -12.58
CA GLN A 421 -16.80 4.46 -12.11
C GLN A 421 -15.30 4.76 -11.97
N GLY A 422 -14.44 3.95 -12.56
CA GLY A 422 -13.00 4.23 -12.67
C GLY A 422 -12.74 5.21 -13.81
N VAL A 423 -11.73 6.07 -13.64
CA VAL A 423 -11.30 7.00 -14.69
C VAL A 423 -10.69 6.22 -15.85
N ILE A 424 -11.06 6.58 -17.07
CA ILE A 424 -10.46 5.99 -18.28
C ILE A 424 -9.19 6.76 -18.63
N ALA A 425 -8.04 6.14 -18.39
CA ALA A 425 -6.72 6.67 -18.73
C ALA A 425 -5.81 5.52 -19.22
N PRO A 426 -5.88 5.16 -20.52
CA PRO A 426 -5.17 3.99 -21.05
C PRO A 426 -3.64 4.17 -21.01
N GLU A 427 -2.94 3.08 -20.68
CA GLU A 427 -1.48 3.02 -20.72
C GLU A 427 -0.94 3.13 -22.15
N HIS A 428 -1.59 2.47 -23.11
CA HIS A 428 -1.14 2.35 -24.50
C HIS A 428 -1.91 3.30 -25.42
N GLN A 429 -1.49 4.55 -25.45
CA GLN A 429 -1.97 5.58 -26.36
C GLN A 429 -0.86 6.61 -26.64
N MET A 430 -1.17 7.68 -27.39
CA MET A 430 -0.17 8.67 -27.79
C MET A 430 0.56 9.29 -26.58
N PHE A 431 -0.18 9.67 -25.55
CA PHE A 431 0.38 10.08 -24.27
C PHE A 431 -0.13 9.12 -23.18
N LYS A 432 0.79 8.40 -22.54
CA LYS A 432 0.43 7.39 -21.52
C LYS A 432 -0.42 8.00 -20.42
N PHE A 433 -1.46 7.28 -20.00
CA PHE A 433 -2.35 7.66 -18.91
C PHE A 433 -3.08 9.01 -19.07
N GLN A 434 -3.17 9.54 -20.30
CA GLN A 434 -4.02 10.70 -20.60
C GLN A 434 -5.50 10.31 -20.55
N THR A 435 -6.34 11.15 -19.96
CA THR A 435 -7.80 10.96 -19.92
C THR A 435 -8.48 11.43 -21.19
N SER A 436 -9.81 11.49 -21.21
CA SER A 436 -10.59 12.15 -22.28
C SER A 436 -10.33 13.66 -22.39
N ASN A 437 -9.94 14.31 -21.29
CA ASN A 437 -9.47 15.69 -21.30
C ASN A 437 -7.97 15.72 -21.64
N PRO A 438 -7.57 16.39 -22.74
CA PRO A 438 -6.17 16.36 -23.20
C PRO A 438 -5.13 16.91 -22.22
N LYS A 439 -5.55 17.73 -21.26
CA LYS A 439 -4.69 18.36 -20.27
C LYS A 439 -4.62 17.55 -18.97
N VAL A 440 -5.46 16.49 -18.82
CA VAL A 440 -5.61 15.71 -17.60
C VAL A 440 -5.13 14.29 -17.78
N PHE A 441 -4.32 13.82 -16.84
CA PHE A 441 -3.79 12.47 -16.72
C PHE A 441 -4.26 11.83 -15.42
N ALA A 442 -4.32 10.51 -15.34
CA ALA A 442 -4.74 9.83 -14.14
C ALA A 442 -4.03 8.48 -13.98
N GLY A 443 -3.86 8.02 -12.73
CA GLY A 443 -3.26 6.72 -12.44
C GLY A 443 -3.53 6.25 -11.01
N GLY A 444 -3.09 5.05 -10.70
CA GLY A 444 -3.32 4.38 -9.43
C GLY A 444 -4.73 3.80 -9.30
N ASP A 445 -5.17 3.61 -8.06
CA ASP A 445 -6.42 2.88 -7.79
C ASP A 445 -7.67 3.51 -8.41
N MET A 446 -7.69 4.81 -8.64
CA MET A 446 -8.84 5.45 -9.29
C MET A 446 -9.02 5.08 -10.76
N VAL A 447 -7.98 4.55 -11.41
CA VAL A 447 -8.01 4.04 -12.79
C VAL A 447 -8.16 2.53 -12.80
N ARG A 448 -7.33 1.83 -12.03
CA ARG A 448 -7.22 0.37 -12.03
C ARG A 448 -8.20 -0.32 -11.08
N GLY A 449 -8.67 0.35 -10.05
CA GLY A 449 -9.25 -0.23 -8.85
C GLY A 449 -8.18 -0.50 -7.79
N SER A 450 -8.60 -0.85 -6.56
CA SER A 450 -7.67 -1.09 -5.44
C SER A 450 -6.65 -2.18 -5.77
N ASP A 451 -5.37 -1.82 -5.72
CA ASP A 451 -4.24 -2.72 -6.03
C ASP A 451 -3.06 -2.42 -5.08
N LEU A 452 -1.86 -2.82 -5.48
CA LEU A 452 -0.65 -2.70 -4.67
C LEU A 452 -0.09 -1.26 -4.72
N VAL A 453 0.56 -0.88 -3.61
CA VAL A 453 1.28 0.40 -3.52
C VAL A 453 2.30 0.55 -4.66
N VAL A 454 3.07 -0.50 -4.92
CA VAL A 454 4.10 -0.50 -5.96
C VAL A 454 3.51 -0.36 -7.37
N THR A 455 2.30 -0.86 -7.62
CA THR A 455 1.59 -0.68 -8.90
C THR A 455 1.14 0.77 -9.06
N ALA A 456 0.62 1.38 -8.00
CA ALA A 456 0.24 2.79 -8.02
C ALA A 456 1.46 3.71 -8.24
N ILE A 457 2.61 3.42 -7.62
CA ILE A 457 3.88 4.11 -7.90
C ILE A 457 4.24 4.01 -9.38
N TRP A 458 4.17 2.81 -9.95
CA TRP A 458 4.50 2.57 -11.35
C TRP A 458 3.60 3.38 -12.29
N GLU A 459 2.27 3.36 -12.07
CA GLU A 459 1.34 4.14 -12.89
C GLU A 459 1.58 5.65 -12.79
N GLY A 460 1.86 6.18 -11.60
CA GLY A 460 2.23 7.58 -11.43
C GLY A 460 3.49 7.96 -12.21
N ARG A 461 4.52 7.11 -12.15
CA ARG A 461 5.77 7.30 -12.91
C ARG A 461 5.52 7.25 -14.42
N GLN A 462 4.74 6.29 -14.91
CA GLN A 462 4.42 6.17 -16.33
C GLN A 462 3.52 7.31 -16.84
N ALA A 463 2.60 7.78 -16.02
CA ALA A 463 1.79 8.95 -16.32
C ALA A 463 2.66 10.22 -16.43
N ALA A 464 3.68 10.36 -15.58
CA ALA A 464 4.64 11.46 -15.68
C ALA A 464 5.40 11.44 -16.99
N GLU A 465 5.83 10.27 -17.50
CA GLU A 465 6.40 10.14 -18.84
C GLU A 465 5.43 10.63 -19.92
N GLY A 466 4.15 10.23 -19.82
CA GLY A 466 3.10 10.72 -20.73
C GLY A 466 2.91 12.24 -20.67
N ILE A 467 3.03 12.83 -19.48
CA ILE A 467 2.97 14.29 -19.27
C ILE A 467 4.20 14.97 -19.89
N LEU A 468 5.39 14.44 -19.70
CA LEU A 468 6.62 14.97 -20.29
C LEU A 468 6.54 14.97 -21.82
N ASP A 469 6.09 13.88 -22.42
CA ASP A 469 5.86 13.77 -23.87
C ASP A 469 4.81 14.80 -24.35
N TYR A 470 3.71 14.98 -23.59
CA TYR A 470 2.67 15.97 -23.88
C TYR A 470 3.20 17.41 -23.82
N LEU A 471 4.04 17.71 -22.83
CA LEU A 471 4.65 19.04 -22.65
C LEU A 471 5.84 19.29 -23.59
N ALA A 472 6.28 18.27 -24.30
CA ALA A 472 7.45 18.28 -25.19
C ALA A 472 8.74 18.72 -24.48
N VAL A 473 9.01 18.17 -23.30
CA VAL A 473 10.17 18.45 -22.45
C VAL A 473 10.90 17.18 -22.07
#